data_dd531e2701aa1e1e5494b67cc5680e2e
#
_entry.id   dd531e2701aa1e1e5494b67cc5680e2e
#
_cell.length_a   1.000
_cell.length_b   1.000
_cell.length_c   1.000
_cell.angle_alpha   90.00
_cell.angle_beta   90.00
_cell.angle_gamma   90.00
#
_symmetry.space_group_name_H-M   'P 1'
#
loop_
_entity.id
_entity.type
_entity.pdbx_description
1 polymer ?
#
loop_
_entity_poly.entity_id
_entity_poly.type
_entity_poly.pdbx_seq_one_letter_code
_entity_poly.pdbx_strand_id
1 'polypeptide(L)'
;MKNNSNNKSQPILFSLYRLINAMSSAHKAGLKKTGRFAGSGKEQKYMLLFEIIDRFIRQRQEVSGLTDVIVQSGKFEQGVKLNSTANYLFTKIMEQIRSTPNVIAQRHNQLLQALQDIHFLFYQDMFSECHKVIMEAKELALAIDRPAYILELQIWEARVVTRTSNVSWNIDDMQQEMLKTLENIQSTHYTFLEAQQLFVALKKTEGSVSPVVAQLMKKVELQKEEPLDALQPRLHYWKLVRLQYYNELHLAMGRKNSESQLLQARLNDKLQYLKQNLDFMAGERKIMAEEEPVNYISALENYLNTCLEIRDKESVSLLESEFVKNYVKKEDAYRYRIICYYKMLAFLRFNQ
;
A
#
# COMPACT_ATOMS: atom_id res chain seq x y z
N MET A 1 38.36 -33.61 -4.01
CA MET A 1 37.11 -33.11 -4.61
C MET A 1 36.02 -33.14 -3.55
N LYS A 2 35.76 -32.03 -2.88
CA LYS A 2 34.66 -31.90 -1.89
C LYS A 2 33.55 -31.08 -2.52
N ASN A 3 32.39 -31.68 -2.58
CA ASN A 3 31.16 -31.17 -3.16
C ASN A 3 30.79 -29.79 -2.60
N ASN A 4 30.88 -28.76 -3.41
CA ASN A 4 30.19 -27.50 -3.23
C ASN A 4 28.68 -27.72 -3.53
N SER A 5 27.96 -28.37 -2.62
CA SER A 5 26.51 -28.52 -2.70
C SER A 5 25.84 -27.33 -2.06
N ASN A 6 25.45 -26.37 -2.90
CA ASN A 6 24.23 -25.56 -2.79
C ASN A 6 23.81 -25.06 -1.41
N ASN A 7 24.44 -24.00 -0.91
CA ASN A 7 23.85 -23.10 0.08
C ASN A 7 22.76 -22.22 -0.60
N LYS A 8 21.73 -22.83 -1.20
CA LYS A 8 20.49 -22.13 -1.50
C LYS A 8 19.77 -21.96 -0.17
N SER A 9 19.83 -20.76 0.42
CA SER A 9 19.00 -20.37 1.55
C SER A 9 17.56 -20.80 1.24
N GLN A 10 16.95 -21.59 2.14
CA GLN A 10 15.60 -22.09 1.91
C GLN A 10 14.66 -20.88 1.80
N PRO A 11 13.85 -20.75 0.74
CA PRO A 11 13.03 -19.55 0.49
C PRO A 11 12.16 -19.13 1.68
N ILE A 12 11.69 -20.13 2.45
CA ILE A 12 10.84 -19.88 3.63
C ILE A 12 11.61 -19.22 4.78
N LEU A 13 12.88 -19.57 5.01
CA LEU A 13 13.68 -18.95 6.07
C LEU A 13 14.00 -17.49 5.76
N PHE A 14 14.23 -17.18 4.49
CA PHE A 14 14.41 -15.80 4.03
C PHE A 14 13.11 -14.98 4.24
N SER A 15 11.96 -15.56 3.89
CA SER A 15 10.66 -14.94 4.12
C SER A 15 10.39 -14.70 5.61
N LEU A 16 10.71 -15.66 6.47
CA LEU A 16 10.61 -15.53 7.93
C LEU A 16 11.53 -14.43 8.48
N TYR A 17 12.77 -14.37 8.02
CA TYR A 17 13.70 -13.29 8.40
C TYR A 17 13.11 -11.92 8.10
N ARG A 18 12.62 -11.70 6.87
CA ARG A 18 12.00 -10.44 6.47
C ARG A 18 10.76 -10.12 7.30
N LEU A 19 9.90 -11.12 7.52
CA LEU A 19 8.66 -10.97 8.26
C LEU A 19 8.95 -10.61 9.72
N ILE A 20 9.84 -11.33 10.41
CA ILE A 20 10.21 -11.09 11.81
C ILE A 20 10.92 -9.73 11.96
N ASN A 21 11.73 -9.34 10.98
CA ASN A 21 12.37 -8.03 10.98
C ASN A 21 11.34 -6.89 10.85
N ALA A 22 10.26 -7.10 10.10
CA ALA A 22 9.18 -6.14 9.92
C ALA A 22 8.18 -6.09 11.09
N MET A 23 8.17 -7.10 11.97
CA MET A 23 7.26 -7.14 13.12
C MET A 23 7.55 -6.03 14.13
N SER A 24 6.49 -5.34 14.60
CA SER A 24 6.58 -4.42 15.74
C SER A 24 6.93 -5.14 17.04
N SER A 25 7.43 -4.39 18.03
CA SER A 25 7.69 -4.92 19.38
C SER A 25 6.44 -5.55 20.01
N ALA A 26 5.26 -4.96 19.77
CA ALA A 26 3.97 -5.48 20.26
C ALA A 26 3.63 -6.83 19.62
N HIS A 27 3.81 -6.99 18.32
CA HIS A 27 3.61 -8.28 17.63
C HIS A 27 4.55 -9.37 18.16
N LYS A 28 5.83 -9.02 18.35
CA LYS A 28 6.83 -9.96 18.90
C LYS A 28 6.51 -10.37 20.35
N ALA A 29 6.07 -9.41 21.17
CA ALA A 29 5.65 -9.68 22.56
C ALA A 29 4.39 -10.57 22.61
N GLY A 30 3.39 -10.29 21.76
CA GLY A 30 2.18 -11.09 21.64
C GLY A 30 2.49 -12.54 21.25
N LEU A 31 3.32 -12.75 20.24
CA LEU A 31 3.73 -14.09 19.80
C LEU A 31 4.46 -14.85 20.93
N LYS A 32 5.34 -14.19 21.68
CA LYS A 32 6.03 -14.78 22.84
C LYS A 32 5.06 -15.13 23.96
N LYS A 33 4.04 -14.31 24.20
CA LYS A 33 3.02 -14.58 25.22
C LYS A 33 2.21 -15.82 24.84
N THR A 34 1.68 -15.90 23.62
CA THR A 34 0.93 -17.07 23.14
C THR A 34 1.77 -18.35 23.12
N GLY A 35 3.03 -18.26 22.70
CA GLY A 35 3.93 -19.40 22.66
C GLY A 35 4.32 -19.96 24.04
N ARG A 36 4.26 -19.17 25.11
CA ARG A 36 4.53 -19.65 26.49
C ARG A 36 3.38 -20.48 27.08
N PHE A 37 2.16 -20.27 26.61
CA PHE A 37 0.97 -21.02 27.07
C PHE A 37 0.72 -22.27 26.22
N ALA A 38 1.45 -22.47 25.15
CA ALA A 38 1.34 -23.60 24.28
C ALA A 38 2.07 -24.82 24.92
N GLY A 39 1.31 -25.83 25.27
CA GLY A 39 1.84 -27.07 25.89
C GLY A 39 2.65 -27.90 24.88
N SER A 40 3.59 -28.64 25.37
CA SER A 40 4.53 -29.63 24.84
C SER A 40 4.78 -29.86 23.32
N GLY A 41 6.04 -29.96 22.97
CA GLY A 41 6.61 -30.64 21.79
C GLY A 41 6.74 -29.80 20.50
N LYS A 42 5.76 -29.76 19.63
CA LYS A 42 5.81 -29.02 18.34
C LYS A 42 5.78 -27.51 18.55
N GLU A 43 5.08 -27.05 19.55
CA GLU A 43 4.88 -25.64 19.85
C GLU A 43 6.14 -24.96 20.41
N GLN A 44 6.97 -25.71 21.13
CA GLN A 44 8.27 -25.22 21.58
C GLN A 44 9.26 -25.04 20.43
N LYS A 45 9.21 -25.90 19.40
CA LYS A 45 10.15 -25.83 18.27
C LYS A 45 10.00 -24.58 17.41
N TYR A 46 8.77 -24.16 17.11
CA TYR A 46 8.59 -22.93 16.31
C TYR A 46 8.99 -21.68 17.07
N MET A 47 8.73 -21.63 18.40
CA MET A 47 9.19 -20.52 19.24
C MET A 47 10.70 -20.44 19.32
N LEU A 48 11.35 -21.58 19.42
CA LEU A 48 12.80 -21.67 19.39
C LEU A 48 13.37 -21.15 18.06
N LEU A 49 12.74 -21.52 16.94
CA LEU A 49 13.11 -21.02 15.61
C LEU A 49 12.92 -19.50 15.54
N PHE A 50 11.81 -18.99 16.06
CA PHE A 50 11.56 -17.55 16.16
C PHE A 50 12.65 -16.83 16.96
N GLU A 51 13.04 -17.36 18.13
CA GLU A 51 14.05 -16.75 18.99
C GLU A 51 15.44 -16.74 18.34
N ILE A 52 15.80 -17.80 17.61
CA ILE A 52 17.06 -17.86 16.87
C ILE A 52 17.07 -16.77 15.78
N ILE A 53 16.00 -16.68 14.98
CA ILE A 53 15.90 -15.68 13.90
C ILE A 53 15.86 -14.27 14.48
N ASP A 54 15.07 -14.00 15.54
CA ASP A 54 14.97 -12.67 16.17
C ASP A 54 16.32 -12.23 16.77
N ARG A 55 17.09 -13.16 17.35
CA ARG A 55 18.46 -12.90 17.84
C ARG A 55 19.42 -12.59 16.69
N PHE A 56 19.36 -13.38 15.63
CA PHE A 56 20.17 -13.19 14.43
C PHE A 56 19.96 -11.80 13.81
N ILE A 57 18.68 -11.36 13.70
CA ILE A 57 18.31 -10.03 13.23
C ILE A 57 18.94 -8.93 14.10
N ARG A 58 18.87 -9.07 15.43
CA ARG A 58 19.44 -8.09 16.37
C ARG A 58 20.97 -7.97 16.28
N GLN A 59 21.63 -9.06 15.93
CA GLN A 59 23.08 -9.11 15.75
C GLN A 59 23.53 -8.49 14.41
N ARG A 60 22.59 -8.07 13.55
CA ARG A 60 22.82 -7.46 12.22
C ARG A 60 23.70 -8.31 11.30
N GLN A 61 23.60 -9.65 11.42
CA GLN A 61 24.34 -10.57 10.57
C GLN A 61 23.74 -10.65 9.17
N GLU A 62 24.57 -11.01 8.18
CA GLU A 62 24.10 -11.20 6.81
C GLU A 62 23.17 -12.41 6.68
N VAL A 63 22.07 -12.25 5.98
CA VAL A 63 21.00 -13.27 5.82
C VAL A 63 21.53 -14.60 5.26
N SER A 64 22.60 -14.56 4.48
CA SER A 64 23.27 -15.75 3.91
C SER A 64 23.68 -16.76 4.98
N GLY A 65 24.06 -16.32 6.19
CA GLY A 65 24.47 -17.17 7.30
C GLY A 65 23.34 -17.72 8.15
N LEU A 66 22.08 -17.35 7.92
CA LEU A 66 20.97 -17.71 8.79
C LEU A 66 20.75 -19.23 8.90
N THR A 67 20.83 -19.93 7.77
CA THR A 67 20.65 -21.40 7.75
C THR A 67 21.72 -22.11 8.58
N ASP A 68 22.96 -21.66 8.48
CA ASP A 68 24.10 -22.25 9.21
C ASP A 68 23.95 -22.05 10.71
N VAL A 69 23.53 -20.86 11.15
CA VAL A 69 23.28 -20.56 12.57
C VAL A 69 22.15 -21.42 13.12
N ILE A 70 21.07 -21.64 12.35
CA ILE A 70 19.94 -22.51 12.78
C ILE A 70 20.43 -23.95 12.94
N VAL A 71 21.20 -24.48 12.00
CA VAL A 71 21.73 -25.85 12.04
C VAL A 71 22.78 -26.01 13.15
N GLN A 72 23.70 -25.05 13.29
CA GLN A 72 24.73 -25.04 14.35
C GLN A 72 24.13 -24.97 15.76
N SER A 73 22.89 -24.48 15.91
CA SER A 73 22.20 -24.54 17.21
C SER A 73 21.99 -25.96 17.74
N GLY A 74 22.17 -26.98 16.89
CA GLY A 74 21.96 -28.42 17.24
C GLY A 74 20.51 -28.81 17.47
N LYS A 75 19.56 -27.89 17.31
CA LYS A 75 18.16 -28.09 17.62
C LYS A 75 17.30 -28.36 16.38
N PHE A 76 17.86 -28.11 15.20
CA PHE A 76 17.20 -28.30 13.89
C PHE A 76 18.14 -29.04 12.94
N GLU A 77 17.63 -30.13 12.36
CA GLU A 77 18.26 -30.81 11.25
C GLU A 77 17.84 -30.12 9.94
N GLN A 78 18.75 -30.00 8.96
CA GLN A 78 18.40 -29.53 7.62
C GLN A 78 17.39 -30.47 6.96
N GLY A 79 16.40 -29.89 6.25
CA GLY A 79 15.48 -30.63 5.41
C GLY A 79 14.00 -30.45 5.76
N VAL A 80 13.20 -31.48 5.51
CA VAL A 80 11.73 -31.43 5.58
C VAL A 80 11.21 -30.98 6.95
N LYS A 81 11.85 -31.39 8.04
CA LYS A 81 11.42 -31.04 9.42
C LYS A 81 11.60 -29.54 9.71
N LEU A 82 12.69 -28.92 9.24
CA LEU A 82 12.92 -27.48 9.40
C LEU A 82 11.91 -26.68 8.59
N ASN A 83 11.66 -27.08 7.33
CA ASN A 83 10.67 -26.43 6.48
C ASN A 83 9.25 -26.51 7.08
N SER A 84 8.88 -27.66 7.63
CA SER A 84 7.58 -27.82 8.30
C SER A 84 7.45 -26.87 9.52
N THR A 85 8.51 -26.78 10.35
CA THR A 85 8.52 -25.86 11.49
C THR A 85 8.51 -24.40 11.05
N ALA A 86 9.22 -24.06 9.97
CA ALA A 86 9.26 -22.72 9.42
C ALA A 86 7.89 -22.29 8.86
N ASN A 87 7.20 -23.17 8.13
CA ASN A 87 5.84 -22.92 7.65
C ASN A 87 4.85 -22.76 8.82
N TYR A 88 4.97 -23.58 9.85
CA TYR A 88 4.12 -23.45 11.04
C TYR A 88 4.37 -22.12 11.77
N LEU A 89 5.64 -21.71 11.94
CA LEU A 89 5.99 -20.41 12.50
C LEU A 89 5.42 -19.27 11.66
N PHE A 90 5.52 -19.35 10.34
CA PHE A 90 4.94 -18.36 9.44
C PHE A 90 3.42 -18.20 9.69
N THR A 91 2.69 -19.33 9.76
CA THR A 91 1.24 -19.31 10.05
C THR A 91 0.95 -18.66 11.40
N LYS A 92 1.71 -19.01 12.45
CA LYS A 92 1.53 -18.42 13.79
C LYS A 92 1.83 -16.91 13.84
N ILE A 93 2.84 -16.46 13.11
CA ILE A 93 3.11 -15.03 12.97
C ILE A 93 1.95 -14.32 12.25
N MET A 94 1.41 -14.92 11.19
CA MET A 94 0.28 -14.33 10.46
C MET A 94 -1.00 -14.30 11.32
N GLU A 95 -1.27 -15.33 12.12
CA GLU A 95 -2.35 -15.33 13.12
C GLU A 95 -2.17 -14.18 14.12
N GLN A 96 -0.94 -14.00 14.65
CA GLN A 96 -0.64 -12.93 15.61
C GLN A 96 -0.79 -11.54 14.98
N ILE A 97 -0.37 -11.35 13.74
CA ILE A 97 -0.54 -10.07 13.02
C ILE A 97 -2.03 -9.75 12.84
N ARG A 98 -2.84 -10.77 12.48
CA ARG A 98 -4.29 -10.59 12.32
C ARG A 98 -5.01 -10.31 13.63
N SER A 99 -4.56 -10.90 14.73
CA SER A 99 -5.16 -10.71 16.08
C SER A 99 -4.73 -9.40 16.75
N THR A 100 -3.68 -8.76 16.28
CA THR A 100 -3.20 -7.50 16.84
C THR A 100 -3.85 -6.34 16.09
N PRO A 101 -4.60 -5.44 16.74
CA PRO A 101 -5.22 -4.31 16.09
C PRO A 101 -4.16 -3.43 15.44
N ASN A 102 -4.13 -3.42 14.12
CA ASN A 102 -3.38 -2.44 13.35
C ASN A 102 -4.36 -1.28 13.06
N VAL A 103 -4.06 -0.09 13.54
CA VAL A 103 -4.94 1.10 13.38
C VAL A 103 -5.27 1.34 11.89
N ILE A 104 -4.32 1.06 11.00
CA ILE A 104 -4.50 1.22 9.56
C ILE A 104 -5.44 0.15 8.97
N ALA A 105 -5.35 -1.09 9.44
CA ALA A 105 -6.23 -2.18 9.02
C ALA A 105 -7.56 -2.20 9.80
N GLN A 106 -7.71 -1.40 10.86
CA GLN A 106 -8.85 -1.48 11.76
C GLN A 106 -10.17 -1.18 11.04
N ARG A 107 -10.21 -0.10 10.25
CA ARG A 107 -11.41 0.29 9.49
C ARG A 107 -11.77 -0.75 8.42
N HIS A 108 -10.78 -1.28 7.74
CA HIS A 108 -10.97 -2.36 6.76
C HIS A 108 -11.48 -3.65 7.43
N ASN A 109 -10.92 -4.01 8.58
CA ASN A 109 -11.39 -5.15 9.36
C ASN A 109 -12.81 -4.95 9.89
N GLN A 110 -13.18 -3.72 10.29
CA GLN A 110 -14.55 -3.39 10.68
C GLN A 110 -15.53 -3.60 9.52
N LEU A 111 -15.18 -3.22 8.29
CA LEU A 111 -16.01 -3.49 7.11
C LEU A 111 -16.18 -4.99 6.84
N LEU A 112 -15.09 -5.76 6.95
CA LEU A 112 -15.16 -7.23 6.78
C LEU A 112 -16.04 -7.90 7.85
N GLN A 113 -15.96 -7.42 9.10
CA GLN A 113 -16.84 -7.88 10.18
C GLN A 113 -18.28 -7.52 9.92
N ALA A 114 -18.54 -6.26 9.52
CA ALA A 114 -19.90 -5.83 9.18
C ALA A 114 -20.52 -6.67 8.05
N LEU A 115 -19.75 -7.05 7.03
CA LEU A 115 -20.25 -7.95 5.97
C LEU A 115 -20.57 -9.34 6.50
N GLN A 116 -19.80 -9.87 7.45
CA GLN A 116 -20.11 -11.15 8.11
C GLN A 116 -21.37 -11.05 8.95
N ASP A 117 -21.54 -9.96 9.70
CA ASP A 117 -22.75 -9.70 10.52
C ASP A 117 -23.97 -9.54 9.65
N ILE A 118 -23.89 -8.78 8.55
CA ILE A 118 -24.96 -8.61 7.54
C ILE A 118 -25.40 -9.98 7.01
N HIS A 119 -24.43 -10.80 6.60
CA HIS A 119 -24.72 -12.13 6.10
C HIS A 119 -25.44 -12.99 7.14
N PHE A 120 -24.94 -13.01 8.39
CA PHE A 120 -25.56 -13.75 9.48
C PHE A 120 -27.01 -13.27 9.74
N LEU A 121 -27.18 -11.96 9.94
CA LEU A 121 -28.49 -11.35 10.25
C LEU A 121 -29.51 -11.60 9.14
N PHE A 122 -29.10 -11.49 7.88
CA PHE A 122 -29.97 -11.74 6.73
C PHE A 122 -30.52 -13.17 6.70
N TYR A 123 -29.66 -14.18 6.97
CA TYR A 123 -30.09 -15.58 6.99
C TYR A 123 -30.83 -15.99 8.27
N GLN A 124 -30.87 -15.12 9.27
CA GLN A 124 -31.71 -15.26 10.47
C GLN A 124 -33.05 -14.45 10.36
N ASP A 125 -33.37 -13.93 9.17
CA ASP A 125 -34.53 -13.09 8.90
C ASP A 125 -34.61 -11.82 9.78
N MET A 126 -33.47 -11.37 10.33
CA MET A 126 -33.33 -10.16 11.16
C MET A 126 -33.07 -8.93 10.27
N PHE A 127 -34.03 -8.62 9.39
CA PHE A 127 -33.82 -7.61 8.33
C PHE A 127 -33.69 -6.18 8.85
N SER A 128 -34.34 -5.82 9.96
CA SER A 128 -34.23 -4.50 10.58
C SER A 128 -32.81 -4.23 11.11
N GLU A 129 -32.24 -5.20 11.82
CA GLU A 129 -30.90 -5.17 12.38
C GLU A 129 -29.86 -5.22 11.25
N CYS A 130 -30.09 -6.07 10.26
CA CYS A 130 -29.28 -6.17 9.06
C CYS A 130 -29.15 -4.82 8.36
N HIS A 131 -30.28 -4.11 8.17
CA HIS A 131 -30.29 -2.79 7.55
C HIS A 131 -29.47 -1.75 8.33
N LYS A 132 -29.57 -1.74 9.67
CA LYS A 132 -28.76 -0.82 10.50
C LYS A 132 -27.28 -1.04 10.29
N VAL A 133 -26.81 -2.30 10.31
CA VAL A 133 -25.40 -2.64 10.07
C VAL A 133 -24.96 -2.23 8.67
N ILE A 134 -25.84 -2.40 7.65
CA ILE A 134 -25.54 -1.96 6.27
C ILE A 134 -25.31 -0.44 6.23
N MET A 135 -26.18 0.36 6.87
CA MET A 135 -26.07 1.82 6.85
C MET A 135 -24.76 2.28 7.52
N GLU A 136 -24.44 1.77 8.70
CA GLU A 136 -23.20 2.08 9.40
C GLU A 136 -21.97 1.67 8.58
N ALA A 137 -22.00 0.51 7.95
CA ALA A 137 -20.93 0.03 7.10
C ALA A 137 -20.77 0.86 5.81
N LYS A 138 -21.88 1.35 5.21
CA LYS A 138 -21.84 2.28 4.06
C LYS A 138 -21.14 3.58 4.42
N GLU A 139 -21.47 4.19 5.56
CA GLU A 139 -20.78 5.40 6.04
C GLU A 139 -19.27 5.18 6.21
N LEU A 140 -18.89 4.05 6.80
CA LEU A 140 -17.49 3.69 6.95
C LEU A 140 -16.80 3.48 5.60
N ALA A 141 -17.44 2.77 4.67
CA ALA A 141 -16.89 2.50 3.34
C ALA A 141 -16.71 3.80 2.52
N LEU A 142 -17.67 4.74 2.65
CA LEU A 142 -17.57 6.08 2.05
C LEU A 142 -16.41 6.88 2.67
N ALA A 143 -16.28 6.88 4.01
CA ALA A 143 -15.23 7.59 4.70
C ALA A 143 -13.82 7.16 4.30
N ILE A 144 -13.64 5.85 3.99
CA ILE A 144 -12.33 5.29 3.56
C ILE A 144 -12.20 5.15 2.04
N ASP A 145 -13.16 5.67 1.30
CA ASP A 145 -13.21 5.64 -0.17
C ASP A 145 -12.98 4.23 -0.76
N ARG A 146 -13.81 3.28 -0.36
CA ARG A 146 -13.78 1.89 -0.83
C ARG A 146 -15.01 1.55 -1.69
N PRO A 147 -15.06 2.01 -2.95
CA PRO A 147 -16.26 1.88 -3.78
C PRO A 147 -16.69 0.42 -4.02
N ALA A 148 -15.77 -0.53 -4.00
CA ALA A 148 -16.12 -1.95 -4.11
C ALA A 148 -16.95 -2.44 -2.90
N TYR A 149 -16.63 -1.98 -1.68
CA TYR A 149 -17.45 -2.29 -0.51
C TYR A 149 -18.77 -1.54 -0.52
N ILE A 150 -18.79 -0.30 -1.02
CA ILE A 150 -20.05 0.46 -1.19
C ILE A 150 -21.00 -0.33 -2.09
N LEU A 151 -20.52 -0.83 -3.23
CA LEU A 151 -21.31 -1.64 -4.15
C LEU A 151 -21.84 -2.93 -3.49
N GLU A 152 -20.99 -3.64 -2.77
CA GLU A 152 -21.39 -4.87 -2.05
C GLU A 152 -22.49 -4.57 -1.01
N LEU A 153 -22.34 -3.49 -0.25
CA LEU A 153 -23.33 -3.05 0.74
C LEU A 153 -24.65 -2.61 0.08
N GLN A 154 -24.60 -1.94 -1.07
CA GLN A 154 -25.79 -1.59 -1.86
C GLN A 154 -26.54 -2.85 -2.35
N ILE A 155 -25.81 -3.90 -2.76
CA ILE A 155 -26.40 -5.19 -3.14
C ILE A 155 -27.10 -5.83 -1.94
N TRP A 156 -26.49 -5.82 -0.75
CA TRP A 156 -27.13 -6.34 0.46
C TRP A 156 -28.35 -5.53 0.86
N GLU A 157 -28.28 -4.20 0.76
CA GLU A 157 -29.42 -3.32 1.00
C GLU A 157 -30.60 -3.67 0.08
N ALA A 158 -30.37 -3.82 -1.23
CA ALA A 158 -31.39 -4.22 -2.18
C ALA A 158 -32.02 -5.59 -1.82
N ARG A 159 -31.22 -6.56 -1.35
CA ARG A 159 -31.74 -7.85 -0.87
C ARG A 159 -32.62 -7.71 0.37
N VAL A 160 -32.27 -6.87 1.33
CA VAL A 160 -33.07 -6.60 2.53
C VAL A 160 -34.39 -5.94 2.15
N VAL A 161 -34.33 -4.94 1.26
CA VAL A 161 -35.54 -4.23 0.77
C VAL A 161 -36.55 -5.19 0.13
N THR A 162 -36.06 -6.09 -0.73
CA THR A 162 -36.93 -7.08 -1.40
C THR A 162 -37.58 -8.08 -0.44
N ARG A 163 -37.03 -8.27 0.77
CA ARG A 163 -37.56 -9.19 1.79
C ARG A 163 -38.51 -8.50 2.78
N THR A 164 -38.35 -7.19 3.01
CA THR A 164 -39.11 -6.46 4.02
C THR A 164 -40.43 -5.92 3.48
N SER A 165 -40.69 -5.97 2.17
CA SER A 165 -41.89 -5.39 1.54
C SER A 165 -42.13 -3.93 1.93
N ASN A 166 -41.09 -3.19 2.27
CA ASN A 166 -41.21 -1.82 2.74
C ASN A 166 -41.37 -0.89 1.54
N VAL A 167 -42.59 -0.44 1.31
CA VAL A 167 -43.02 0.36 0.14
C VAL A 167 -42.36 1.75 0.10
N SER A 168 -41.70 2.19 1.19
CA SER A 168 -41.09 3.53 1.26
C SER A 168 -39.76 3.65 0.52
N TRP A 169 -39.22 2.58 0.01
CA TRP A 169 -37.91 2.55 -0.64
C TRP A 169 -38.05 2.71 -2.15
N ASN A 170 -37.33 3.71 -2.66
CA ASN A 170 -37.29 3.96 -4.10
C ASN A 170 -36.24 3.05 -4.76
N ILE A 171 -36.70 2.02 -5.46
CA ILE A 171 -35.86 1.06 -6.16
C ILE A 171 -35.07 1.76 -7.29
N ASP A 172 -35.67 2.76 -7.93
CA ASP A 172 -35.03 3.49 -9.03
C ASP A 172 -33.83 4.30 -8.51
N ASP A 173 -33.96 4.96 -7.34
CA ASP A 173 -32.85 5.68 -6.71
C ASP A 173 -31.70 4.74 -6.31
N MET A 174 -32.03 3.58 -5.75
CA MET A 174 -31.02 2.56 -5.42
C MET A 174 -30.29 2.06 -6.67
N GLN A 175 -31.02 1.84 -7.77
CA GLN A 175 -30.41 1.43 -9.03
C GLN A 175 -29.46 2.50 -9.57
N GLN A 176 -29.88 3.77 -9.52
CA GLN A 176 -29.05 4.89 -9.96
C GLN A 176 -27.77 5.03 -9.10
N GLU A 177 -27.86 4.88 -7.78
CA GLU A 177 -26.68 4.87 -6.90
C GLU A 177 -25.72 3.73 -7.24
N MET A 178 -26.24 2.52 -7.47
CA MET A 178 -25.41 1.37 -7.83
C MET A 178 -24.71 1.59 -9.17
N LEU A 179 -25.40 2.12 -10.19
CA LEU A 179 -24.82 2.44 -11.49
C LEU A 179 -23.70 3.47 -11.34
N LYS A 180 -23.92 4.54 -10.59
CA LYS A 180 -22.90 5.57 -10.30
C LYS A 180 -21.69 4.97 -9.59
N THR A 181 -21.90 4.04 -8.65
CA THR A 181 -20.79 3.35 -7.97
C THR A 181 -19.99 2.47 -8.93
N LEU A 182 -20.67 1.75 -9.84
CA LEU A 182 -20.03 0.94 -10.87
C LEU A 182 -19.19 1.79 -11.83
N GLU A 183 -19.72 2.93 -12.29
CA GLU A 183 -19.01 3.88 -13.14
C GLU A 183 -17.74 4.42 -12.45
N ASN A 184 -17.83 4.73 -11.15
CA ASN A 184 -16.68 5.15 -10.35
C ASN A 184 -15.61 4.04 -10.26
N ILE A 185 -16.03 2.81 -9.97
CA ILE A 185 -15.11 1.66 -9.92
C ILE A 185 -14.42 1.50 -11.28
N GLN A 186 -15.20 1.51 -12.36
CA GLN A 186 -14.68 1.35 -13.72
C GLN A 186 -13.66 2.45 -14.07
N SER A 187 -14.03 3.71 -13.87
CA SER A 187 -13.17 4.87 -14.17
C SER A 187 -11.89 4.84 -13.36
N THR A 188 -11.97 4.50 -12.07
CA THR A 188 -10.80 4.39 -11.18
C THR A 188 -9.84 3.30 -11.65
N HIS A 189 -10.37 2.11 -11.99
CA HIS A 189 -9.52 1.01 -12.43
C HIS A 189 -8.91 1.25 -13.82
N TYR A 190 -9.64 1.85 -14.75
CA TYR A 190 -9.07 2.22 -16.05
C TYR A 190 -7.94 3.24 -15.89
N THR A 191 -8.15 4.28 -15.08
CA THR A 191 -7.11 5.30 -14.84
C THR A 191 -5.89 4.69 -14.15
N PHE A 192 -6.08 3.77 -13.20
CA PHE A 192 -5.00 3.00 -12.59
C PHE A 192 -4.21 2.20 -13.64
N LEU A 193 -4.89 1.45 -14.52
CA LEU A 193 -4.23 0.67 -15.56
C LEU A 193 -3.46 1.54 -16.55
N GLU A 194 -4.01 2.69 -16.94
CA GLU A 194 -3.33 3.67 -17.79
C GLU A 194 -2.05 4.20 -17.12
N ALA A 195 -2.11 4.54 -15.82
CA ALA A 195 -0.94 4.93 -15.04
C ALA A 195 0.12 3.83 -15.00
N GLN A 196 -0.30 2.57 -14.79
CA GLN A 196 0.63 1.42 -14.80
C GLN A 196 1.27 1.19 -16.18
N GLN A 197 0.52 1.37 -17.27
CA GLN A 197 1.08 1.26 -18.64
C GLN A 197 2.15 2.31 -18.90
N LEU A 198 1.92 3.57 -18.48
CA LEU A 198 2.91 4.65 -18.58
C LEU A 198 4.14 4.36 -17.72
N PHE A 199 3.95 3.88 -16.48
CA PHE A 199 5.05 3.50 -15.59
C PHE A 199 5.90 2.37 -16.19
N VAL A 200 5.28 1.32 -16.74
CA VAL A 200 6.00 0.21 -17.39
C VAL A 200 6.74 0.71 -18.63
N ALA A 201 6.15 1.60 -19.42
CA ALA A 201 6.81 2.22 -20.56
C ALA A 201 8.04 3.03 -20.11
N LEU A 202 7.92 3.82 -19.05
CA LEU A 202 9.02 4.58 -18.47
C LEU A 202 10.19 3.70 -18.04
N LYS A 203 9.92 2.51 -17.46
CA LYS A 203 10.95 1.54 -17.04
C LYS A 203 11.63 0.82 -18.22
N LYS A 204 10.95 0.71 -19.37
CA LYS A 204 11.45 0.01 -20.56
C LYS A 204 12.09 0.92 -21.60
N THR A 205 12.05 2.25 -21.40
CA THR A 205 12.49 3.23 -22.42
C THR A 205 14.00 3.21 -22.63
N GLU A 206 14.45 2.34 -23.54
CA GLU A 206 15.77 2.48 -24.19
C GLU A 206 15.70 3.26 -25.52
N GLY A 207 14.58 3.93 -25.84
CA GLY A 207 14.55 4.82 -27.00
C GLY A 207 13.29 4.86 -27.86
N SER A 208 12.35 3.94 -27.78
CA SER A 208 11.11 4.02 -28.54
C SER A 208 9.89 3.64 -27.68
N VAL A 209 8.84 4.43 -27.83
CA VAL A 209 7.54 4.18 -27.18
C VAL A 209 6.70 3.33 -28.13
N SER A 210 6.05 2.27 -27.60
CA SER A 210 5.17 1.43 -28.41
C SER A 210 3.98 2.24 -28.96
N PRO A 211 3.40 1.86 -30.12
CA PRO A 211 2.22 2.54 -30.66
C PRO A 211 1.06 2.68 -29.65
N VAL A 212 0.84 1.65 -28.83
CA VAL A 212 -0.20 1.64 -27.79
C VAL A 212 0.07 2.72 -26.74
N VAL A 213 1.31 2.85 -26.29
CA VAL A 213 1.69 3.89 -25.31
C VAL A 213 1.63 5.28 -25.94
N ALA A 214 2.03 5.46 -27.21
CA ALA A 214 1.91 6.73 -27.90
C ALA A 214 0.45 7.17 -28.04
N GLN A 215 -0.46 6.25 -28.34
CA GLN A 215 -1.91 6.53 -28.35
C GLN A 215 -2.44 6.90 -26.98
N LEU A 216 -2.00 6.22 -25.92
CA LEU A 216 -2.35 6.54 -24.54
C LEU A 216 -1.85 7.95 -24.16
N MET A 217 -0.61 8.30 -24.51
CA MET A 217 -0.06 9.63 -24.26
C MET A 217 -0.89 10.73 -24.93
N LYS A 218 -1.33 10.51 -26.19
CA LYS A 218 -2.21 11.44 -26.88
C LYS A 218 -3.57 11.59 -26.17
N LYS A 219 -4.15 10.50 -25.69
CA LYS A 219 -5.38 10.51 -24.88
C LYS A 219 -5.20 11.33 -23.60
N VAL A 220 -4.12 11.09 -22.86
CA VAL A 220 -3.83 11.80 -21.60
C VAL A 220 -3.64 13.30 -21.83
N GLU A 221 -2.96 13.70 -22.93
CA GLU A 221 -2.80 15.10 -23.28
C GLU A 221 -4.15 15.80 -23.52
N LEU A 222 -5.09 15.14 -24.19
CA LEU A 222 -6.43 15.68 -24.44
C LEU A 222 -7.27 15.82 -23.15
N GLN A 223 -6.99 14.99 -22.16
CA GLN A 223 -7.70 14.98 -20.86
C GLN A 223 -6.99 15.76 -19.76
N LYS A 224 -5.89 16.43 -20.08
CA LYS A 224 -5.05 17.13 -19.09
C LYS A 224 -5.80 18.23 -18.34
N GLU A 225 -6.70 18.92 -19.03
CA GLU A 225 -7.46 20.07 -18.51
C GLU A 225 -8.82 19.67 -17.91
N GLU A 226 -9.17 18.37 -17.93
CA GLU A 226 -10.41 17.93 -17.30
C GLU A 226 -10.38 18.21 -15.79
N PRO A 227 -11.46 18.81 -15.23
CA PRO A 227 -11.51 19.09 -13.80
C PRO A 227 -11.39 17.79 -13.00
N LEU A 228 -10.62 17.86 -11.91
CA LEU A 228 -10.47 16.74 -11.00
C LEU A 228 -11.71 16.68 -10.08
N ASP A 229 -12.38 15.53 -10.07
CA ASP A 229 -13.57 15.34 -9.25
C ASP A 229 -13.18 15.09 -7.77
N ALA A 230 -13.51 16.04 -6.90
CA ALA A 230 -13.25 15.95 -5.46
C ALA A 230 -14.11 14.88 -4.76
N LEU A 231 -15.24 14.46 -5.38
CA LEU A 231 -16.13 13.45 -4.83
C LEU A 231 -15.62 12.02 -5.02
N GLN A 232 -14.59 11.84 -5.84
CA GLN A 232 -13.99 10.52 -6.14
C GLN A 232 -12.48 10.51 -5.83
N PRO A 233 -12.10 10.42 -4.56
CA PRO A 233 -10.70 10.61 -4.14
C PRO A 233 -9.70 9.66 -4.80
N ARG A 234 -10.05 8.38 -4.96
CA ARG A 234 -9.16 7.40 -5.63
C ARG A 234 -9.00 7.67 -7.10
N LEU A 235 -10.07 8.07 -7.78
CA LEU A 235 -9.99 8.47 -9.19
C LEU A 235 -9.12 9.71 -9.34
N HIS A 236 -9.31 10.71 -8.48
CA HIS A 236 -8.48 11.91 -8.44
C HIS A 236 -7.00 11.57 -8.26
N TYR A 237 -6.68 10.75 -7.25
CA TYR A 237 -5.32 10.27 -7.01
C TYR A 237 -4.71 9.62 -8.26
N TRP A 238 -5.43 8.68 -8.88
CA TRP A 238 -4.90 7.98 -10.06
C TRP A 238 -4.82 8.88 -11.30
N LYS A 239 -5.69 9.87 -11.46
CA LYS A 239 -5.54 10.92 -12.49
C LYS A 239 -4.22 11.69 -12.30
N LEU A 240 -3.89 12.10 -11.08
CA LEU A 240 -2.64 12.79 -10.77
C LEU A 240 -1.41 11.90 -11.02
N VAL A 241 -1.43 10.64 -10.58
CA VAL A 241 -0.35 9.67 -10.83
C VAL A 241 -0.17 9.41 -12.32
N ARG A 242 -1.25 9.29 -13.08
CA ARG A 242 -1.21 9.15 -14.54
C ARG A 242 -0.54 10.35 -15.20
N LEU A 243 -0.90 11.57 -14.81
CA LEU A 243 -0.31 12.81 -15.32
C LEU A 243 1.18 12.92 -14.94
N GLN A 244 1.55 12.51 -13.74
CA GLN A 244 2.95 12.43 -13.33
C GLN A 244 3.76 11.53 -14.28
N TYR A 245 3.34 10.27 -14.48
CA TYR A 245 4.06 9.33 -15.34
C TYR A 245 4.05 9.75 -16.81
N TYR A 246 2.99 10.40 -17.28
CA TYR A 246 2.93 11.02 -18.59
C TYR A 246 4.03 12.06 -18.76
N ASN A 247 4.19 12.99 -17.81
CA ASN A 247 5.23 14.02 -17.87
C ASN A 247 6.63 13.43 -17.72
N GLU A 248 6.83 12.43 -16.86
CA GLU A 248 8.11 11.72 -16.74
C GLU A 248 8.52 11.04 -18.04
N LEU A 249 7.58 10.42 -18.74
CA LEU A 249 7.85 9.78 -20.02
C LEU A 249 8.21 10.80 -21.09
N HIS A 250 7.51 11.93 -21.16
CA HIS A 250 7.87 13.05 -22.05
C HIS A 250 9.27 13.59 -21.76
N LEU A 251 9.62 13.77 -20.49
CA LEU A 251 10.95 14.20 -20.08
C LEU A 251 12.03 13.22 -20.51
N ALA A 252 11.77 11.90 -20.35
CA ALA A 252 12.70 10.86 -20.76
C ALA A 252 12.92 10.84 -22.29
N MET A 253 11.87 11.13 -23.06
CA MET A 253 11.95 11.25 -24.52
C MET A 253 12.61 12.57 -24.95
N GLY A 254 12.29 13.70 -24.33
CA GLY A 254 12.80 15.03 -24.66
C GLY A 254 14.29 15.23 -24.35
N ARG A 255 14.81 14.57 -23.32
CA ARG A 255 16.27 14.59 -22.98
C ARG A 255 17.15 14.14 -24.14
N LYS A 256 16.62 13.36 -25.08
CA LYS A 256 17.34 12.92 -26.29
C LYS A 256 17.34 13.98 -27.41
N ASN A 257 16.37 14.91 -27.40
CA ASN A 257 16.11 15.84 -28.51
C ASN A 257 16.55 17.31 -28.24
N SER A 258 17.20 17.59 -27.10
CA SER A 258 17.86 18.89 -26.76
C SER A 258 16.98 20.16 -26.75
N GLU A 259 15.66 20.07 -26.63
CA GLU A 259 14.78 21.24 -26.49
C GLU A 259 14.66 21.68 -25.02
N SER A 260 15.58 22.56 -24.56
CA SER A 260 15.70 22.95 -23.14
C SER A 260 14.45 23.66 -22.58
N GLN A 261 13.76 24.48 -23.38
CA GLN A 261 12.55 25.20 -22.94
C GLN A 261 11.36 24.26 -22.72
N LEU A 262 11.14 23.32 -23.63
CA LEU A 262 10.08 22.32 -23.50
C LEU A 262 10.35 21.40 -22.31
N LEU A 263 11.61 21.05 -22.08
CA LEU A 263 12.04 20.24 -20.94
C LEU A 263 11.70 20.93 -19.61
N GLN A 264 12.00 22.24 -19.49
CA GLN A 264 11.70 23.02 -18.29
C GLN A 264 10.19 23.16 -18.04
N ALA A 265 9.39 23.37 -19.08
CA ALA A 265 7.94 23.42 -18.97
C ALA A 265 7.37 22.09 -18.43
N ARG A 266 7.85 20.96 -18.94
CA ARG A 266 7.42 19.64 -18.48
C ARG A 266 7.85 19.30 -17.05
N LEU A 267 9.02 19.77 -16.62
CA LEU A 267 9.47 19.66 -15.24
C LEU A 267 8.56 20.45 -14.29
N ASN A 268 8.17 21.66 -14.67
CA ASN A 268 7.25 22.49 -13.90
C ASN A 268 5.85 21.83 -13.81
N ASP A 269 5.32 21.33 -14.94
CA ASP A 269 4.06 20.58 -14.95
C ASP A 269 4.11 19.37 -14.01
N LYS A 270 5.20 18.58 -14.10
CA LYS A 270 5.41 17.43 -13.22
C LYS A 270 5.41 17.84 -11.75
N LEU A 271 6.13 18.92 -11.40
CA LEU A 271 6.19 19.44 -10.03
C LEU A 271 4.81 19.84 -9.52
N GLN A 272 4.03 20.55 -10.37
CA GLN A 272 2.67 20.97 -10.03
C GLN A 272 1.77 19.76 -9.70
N TYR A 273 1.78 18.71 -10.53
CA TYR A 273 0.96 17.51 -10.27
C TYR A 273 1.41 16.74 -9.04
N LEU A 274 2.71 16.67 -8.79
CA LEU A 274 3.25 16.04 -7.57
C LEU A 274 2.84 16.82 -6.32
N LYS A 275 2.89 18.16 -6.38
CA LYS A 275 2.43 19.02 -5.29
C LYS A 275 0.94 18.84 -5.03
N GLN A 276 0.11 18.91 -6.08
CA GLN A 276 -1.33 18.67 -5.98
C GLN A 276 -1.65 17.29 -5.37
N ASN A 277 -0.88 16.25 -5.72
CA ASN A 277 -1.06 14.92 -5.16
C ASN A 277 -0.72 14.88 -3.66
N LEU A 278 0.38 15.52 -3.25
CA LEU A 278 0.76 15.62 -1.84
C LEU A 278 -0.26 16.43 -1.03
N ASP A 279 -0.68 17.58 -1.53
CA ASP A 279 -1.68 18.44 -0.89
C ASP A 279 -3.02 17.71 -0.76
N PHE A 280 -3.43 16.96 -1.78
CA PHE A 280 -4.62 16.14 -1.74
C PHE A 280 -4.53 15.02 -0.69
N MET A 281 -3.40 14.31 -0.62
CA MET A 281 -3.20 13.23 0.35
C MET A 281 -3.04 13.75 1.79
N ALA A 282 -2.49 14.95 1.97
CA ALA A 282 -2.25 15.60 3.26
C ALA A 282 -3.46 16.38 3.79
N GLY A 283 -4.34 16.85 2.90
CA GLY A 283 -5.48 17.71 3.20
C GLY A 283 -6.70 16.98 3.75
N GLU A 284 -7.88 17.32 3.23
CA GLU A 284 -9.18 16.76 3.67
C GLU A 284 -9.27 15.23 3.58
N ARG A 285 -8.43 14.61 2.75
CA ARG A 285 -8.37 13.16 2.52
C ARG A 285 -7.19 12.49 3.24
N LYS A 286 -6.84 12.99 4.42
CA LYS A 286 -5.81 12.43 5.30
C LYS A 286 -5.90 10.90 5.46
N ILE A 287 -7.11 10.34 5.34
CA ILE A 287 -7.39 8.90 5.36
C ILE A 287 -6.57 8.14 4.30
N MET A 288 -6.41 8.68 3.09
CA MET A 288 -5.61 7.99 2.06
C MET A 288 -4.14 7.87 2.45
N ALA A 289 -3.57 8.92 3.05
CA ALA A 289 -2.19 8.87 3.53
C ALA A 289 -2.02 7.94 4.75
N GLU A 290 -3.06 7.83 5.61
CA GLU A 290 -3.07 6.91 6.75
C GLU A 290 -3.23 5.45 6.32
N GLU A 291 -4.09 5.15 5.34
CA GLU A 291 -4.37 3.79 4.86
C GLU A 291 -3.35 3.29 3.84
N GLU A 292 -2.80 4.20 3.02
CA GLU A 292 -1.84 3.87 1.97
C GLU A 292 -0.53 4.68 2.13
N PRO A 293 0.15 4.59 3.28
CA PRO A 293 1.33 5.41 3.57
C PRO A 293 2.49 5.21 2.59
N VAL A 294 2.55 4.05 1.93
CA VAL A 294 3.54 3.76 0.88
C VAL A 294 3.34 4.68 -0.31
N ASN A 295 2.09 4.93 -0.72
CA ASN A 295 1.77 5.81 -1.84
C ASN A 295 2.12 7.26 -1.53
N TYR A 296 1.83 7.73 -0.30
CA TYR A 296 2.20 9.06 0.15
C TYR A 296 3.72 9.27 0.13
N ILE A 297 4.48 8.30 0.65
CA ILE A 297 5.95 8.39 0.69
C ILE A 297 6.52 8.38 -0.73
N SER A 298 5.99 7.54 -1.62
CA SER A 298 6.43 7.53 -3.02
C SER A 298 6.13 8.85 -3.73
N ALA A 299 4.98 9.48 -3.44
CA ALA A 299 4.66 10.81 -3.96
C ALA A 299 5.63 11.86 -3.42
N LEU A 300 5.95 11.82 -2.12
CA LEU A 300 6.92 12.71 -1.48
C LEU A 300 8.33 12.54 -2.07
N GLU A 301 8.79 11.31 -2.26
CA GLU A 301 10.09 11.02 -2.88
C GLU A 301 10.17 11.58 -4.30
N ASN A 302 9.12 11.39 -5.10
CA ASN A 302 9.07 11.89 -6.46
C ASN A 302 9.05 13.43 -6.50
N TYR A 303 8.32 14.07 -5.58
CA TYR A 303 8.30 15.52 -5.45
C TYR A 303 9.68 16.06 -5.10
N LEU A 304 10.32 15.53 -4.06
CA LEU A 304 11.65 15.95 -3.61
C LEU A 304 12.73 15.75 -4.69
N ASN A 305 12.70 14.63 -5.40
CA ASN A 305 13.60 14.40 -6.53
C ASN A 305 13.43 15.46 -7.62
N THR A 306 12.19 15.84 -7.93
CA THR A 306 11.91 16.86 -8.95
C THR A 306 12.35 18.24 -8.48
N CYS A 307 12.09 18.62 -7.21
CA CYS A 307 12.59 19.86 -6.62
C CYS A 307 14.13 19.94 -6.66
N LEU A 308 14.82 18.84 -6.35
CA LEU A 308 16.28 18.77 -6.46
C LEU A 308 16.74 18.93 -7.91
N GLU A 309 16.01 18.38 -8.87
CA GLU A 309 16.33 18.46 -10.31
C GLU A 309 16.25 19.91 -10.83
N ILE A 310 15.23 20.67 -10.42
CA ILE A 310 15.02 22.07 -10.79
C ILE A 310 15.68 23.07 -9.85
N ARG A 311 16.39 22.62 -8.81
CA ARG A 311 17.03 23.43 -7.76
C ARG A 311 16.05 24.31 -6.96
N ASP A 312 14.86 23.80 -6.70
CA ASP A 312 13.86 24.48 -5.88
C ASP A 312 14.14 24.23 -4.38
N LYS A 313 14.16 25.33 -3.60
CA LYS A 313 14.37 25.29 -2.14
C LYS A 313 13.10 24.86 -1.36
N GLU A 314 11.94 24.82 -2.00
CA GLU A 314 10.68 24.44 -1.34
C GLU A 314 10.74 23.03 -0.77
N SER A 315 11.55 22.15 -1.36
CA SER A 315 11.78 20.78 -0.85
C SER A 315 12.25 20.74 0.60
N VAL A 316 13.05 21.71 1.04
CA VAL A 316 13.53 21.80 2.43
C VAL A 316 12.38 22.15 3.36
N SER A 317 11.53 23.11 2.96
CA SER A 317 10.36 23.50 3.75
C SER A 317 9.36 22.34 3.90
N LEU A 318 9.14 21.56 2.84
CA LEU A 318 8.25 20.39 2.89
C LEU A 318 8.78 19.32 3.86
N LEU A 319 10.09 19.06 3.88
CA LEU A 319 10.72 18.11 4.82
C LEU A 319 10.53 18.51 6.29
N GLU A 320 10.42 19.80 6.55
CA GLU A 320 10.20 20.35 7.90
C GLU A 320 8.72 20.43 8.28
N SER A 321 7.81 20.17 7.35
CA SER A 321 6.37 20.28 7.61
C SER A 321 5.90 19.31 8.71
N GLU A 322 4.88 19.72 9.48
CA GLU A 322 4.30 18.89 10.54
C GLU A 322 3.79 17.55 10.03
N PHE A 323 3.29 17.54 8.77
CA PHE A 323 2.77 16.32 8.17
C PHE A 323 3.86 15.28 7.99
N VAL A 324 5.03 15.64 7.44
CA VAL A 324 6.18 14.76 7.30
C VAL A 324 6.66 14.29 8.67
N LYS A 325 6.73 15.18 9.66
CA LYS A 325 7.12 14.86 11.04
C LYS A 325 6.16 13.85 11.68
N ASN A 326 4.87 13.97 11.42
CA ASN A 326 3.84 13.10 11.99
C ASN A 326 3.77 11.72 11.35
N TYR A 327 3.99 11.63 10.02
CA TYR A 327 3.90 10.38 9.28
C TYR A 327 5.19 9.56 9.26
N VAL A 328 6.33 10.23 9.43
CA VAL A 328 7.65 9.58 9.44
C VAL A 328 8.12 9.44 10.87
N LYS A 329 7.59 8.46 11.57
CA LYS A 329 8.02 8.14 12.93
C LYS A 329 9.46 7.61 12.93
N LYS A 330 10.25 7.97 13.96
CA LYS A 330 11.63 7.48 14.14
C LYS A 330 11.72 5.96 14.22
N GLU A 331 10.64 5.30 14.63
CA GLU A 331 10.54 3.84 14.71
C GLU A 331 10.49 3.17 13.33
N ASP A 332 10.08 3.89 12.29
CA ASP A 332 10.17 3.42 10.90
C ASP A 332 11.56 3.79 10.33
N ALA A 333 12.55 2.96 10.64
CA ALA A 333 13.94 3.22 10.27
C ALA A 333 14.14 3.41 8.75
N TYR A 334 13.32 2.78 7.92
CA TYR A 334 13.39 2.92 6.47
C TYR A 334 12.96 4.32 6.03
N ARG A 335 11.76 4.76 6.46
CA ARG A 335 11.20 6.08 6.12
C ARG A 335 12.06 7.22 6.66
N TYR A 336 12.57 7.05 7.88
CA TYR A 336 13.47 8.03 8.48
C TYR A 336 14.78 8.18 7.69
N ARG A 337 15.36 7.07 7.19
CA ARG A 337 16.57 7.11 6.34
C ARG A 337 16.32 7.84 5.02
N ILE A 338 15.17 7.64 4.38
CA ILE A 338 14.81 8.32 3.14
C ILE A 338 14.81 9.83 3.37
N ILE A 339 14.15 10.32 4.41
CA ILE A 339 14.11 11.76 4.71
C ILE A 339 15.50 12.30 5.06
N CYS A 340 16.30 11.58 5.85
CA CYS A 340 17.67 12.00 6.12
C CYS A 340 18.52 12.08 4.83
N TYR A 341 18.34 11.12 3.92
CA TYR A 341 19.01 11.13 2.61
C TYR A 341 18.65 12.38 1.79
N TYR A 342 17.35 12.71 1.69
CA TYR A 342 16.93 13.90 0.95
C TYR A 342 17.36 15.21 1.61
N LYS A 343 17.35 15.30 2.95
CA LYS A 343 17.92 16.45 3.68
C LYS A 343 19.39 16.65 3.34
N MET A 344 20.15 15.57 3.32
CA MET A 344 21.57 15.61 2.96
C MET A 344 21.76 16.05 1.50
N LEU A 345 21.00 15.50 0.56
CA LEU A 345 21.08 15.90 -0.85
C LEU A 345 20.68 17.36 -1.06
N ALA A 346 19.60 17.82 -0.42
CA ALA A 346 19.17 19.21 -0.47
C ALA A 346 20.28 20.14 0.08
N PHE A 347 20.86 19.80 1.24
CA PHE A 347 21.96 20.56 1.81
C PHE A 347 23.15 20.67 0.85
N LEU A 348 23.58 19.54 0.27
CA LEU A 348 24.71 19.53 -0.66
C LEU A 348 24.43 20.32 -1.93
N ARG A 349 23.21 20.34 -2.43
CA ARG A 349 22.85 20.94 -3.71
C ARG A 349 22.54 22.41 -3.62
N PHE A 350 22.02 22.89 -2.46
CA PHE A 350 21.65 24.28 -2.26
C PHE A 350 22.73 25.15 -1.60
N ASN A 351 23.77 24.52 -1.00
CA ASN A 351 24.90 25.22 -0.39
C ASN A 351 26.15 25.26 -1.28
N GLN A 352 26.04 24.81 -2.53
CA GLN A 352 27.01 25.02 -3.61
C GLN A 352 26.63 26.27 -4.43
#